data_8dbb64b28e69d6f64019b27624b1c829
#
_entry.id   8dbb64b28e69d6f64019b27624b1c829
#
_cell.length_a   1.000
_cell.length_b   1.000
_cell.length_c   1.000
_cell.angle_alpha   90.00
_cell.angle_beta   90.00
_cell.angle_gamma   90.00
#
_symmetry.space_group_name_H-M   'P 1'
#
loop_
_entity.id
_entity.type
_entity.pdbx_description
1 polymer ?
#
loop_
_entity_poly.entity_id
_entity_poly.type
_entity_poly.pdbx_seq_one_letter_code
_entity_poly.pdbx_strand_id
1 'polypeptide(L)'
;IIQGALLCKGYATGVNTPTLHFYNGTGNAIKALKEDAGCNDTTSTVTLNIMKALLSMDSFVSIEYLGGKESIRKLQQYLNRNYEDYTGLRACDGIYGRSTNTALIYAIQAEEKLPLSIANGNFGPTTTNCIPTIPYNDIAVDYNGNKYNSDSISKFINLLKISLFCINAGYEPTLDGEFDSVTQKGLKLFQKQYGLIETGICSSSDWLSLLVSSGDPARSA
;
A
#
# COMPACT_ATOMS: atom_id res chain seq x y z
N ILE A 1 8.25 9.41 26.29
CA ILE A 1 7.47 9.53 25.03
C ILE A 1 7.19 8.14 24.44
N ILE A 2 8.22 7.33 24.10
CA ILE A 2 8.05 6.01 23.44
C ILE A 2 7.09 5.10 24.20
N GLN A 3 7.33 4.87 25.49
CA GLN A 3 6.47 4.00 26.31
C GLN A 3 5.02 4.50 26.39
N GLY A 4 4.83 5.82 26.54
CA GLY A 4 3.49 6.41 26.56
C GLY A 4 2.76 6.23 25.24
N ALA A 5 3.45 6.43 24.11
CA ALA A 5 2.88 6.22 22.78
C ALA A 5 2.53 4.74 22.52
N LEU A 6 3.40 3.81 22.94
CA LEU A 6 3.11 2.36 22.85
C LEU A 6 1.88 1.98 23.66
N LEU A 7 1.78 2.45 24.91
CA LEU A 7 0.61 2.18 25.77
C LEU A 7 -0.68 2.76 25.16
N CYS A 8 -0.63 3.98 24.61
CA CYS A 8 -1.79 4.58 23.91
C CYS A 8 -2.22 3.76 22.67
N LYS A 9 -1.28 3.09 22.03
CA LYS A 9 -1.56 2.19 20.87
C LYS A 9 -1.89 0.75 21.27
N GLY A 10 -1.96 0.44 22.58
CA GLY A 10 -2.31 -0.89 23.09
C GLY A 10 -1.14 -1.87 23.21
N TYR A 11 0.11 -1.42 23.01
CA TYR A 11 1.29 -2.28 23.15
C TYR A 11 1.79 -2.30 24.59
N ALA A 12 1.76 -3.50 25.21
CA ALA A 12 2.20 -3.69 26.58
C ALA A 12 3.73 -3.50 26.73
N THR A 13 4.15 -2.53 27.52
CA THR A 13 5.57 -2.21 27.77
C THR A 13 6.14 -2.90 29.01
N GLY A 14 5.31 -3.67 29.73
CA GLY A 14 5.67 -4.28 31.02
C GLY A 14 5.68 -3.31 32.20
N VAL A 15 5.27 -2.05 31.98
CA VAL A 15 5.10 -1.03 33.00
C VAL A 15 3.79 -0.29 32.79
N ASN A 16 3.10 0.05 33.88
CA ASN A 16 1.81 0.76 33.83
C ASN A 16 1.99 2.27 33.65
N THR A 17 3.15 2.78 33.99
CA THR A 17 3.51 4.20 33.85
C THR A 17 4.83 4.34 33.13
N PRO A 18 4.96 5.32 32.19
CA PRO A 18 6.21 5.54 31.50
C PRO A 18 7.37 5.82 32.47
N THR A 19 8.51 5.21 32.19
CA THR A 19 9.77 5.39 32.92
C THR A 19 10.80 6.09 32.03
N LEU A 20 11.93 6.50 32.60
CA LEU A 20 13.05 7.07 31.83
C LEU A 20 13.96 6.01 31.18
N HIS A 21 13.68 4.71 31.41
CA HIS A 21 14.53 3.62 30.99
C HIS A 21 13.88 2.77 29.90
N PHE A 22 14.69 2.34 28.93
CA PHE A 22 14.29 1.43 27.88
C PHE A 22 14.60 -0.02 28.31
N TYR A 23 13.59 -0.70 28.84
CA TYR A 23 13.69 -2.09 29.30
C TYR A 23 13.25 -3.09 28.21
N ASN A 24 13.44 -4.37 28.49
CA ASN A 24 13.04 -5.48 27.61
C ASN A 24 11.56 -5.41 27.20
N GLY A 25 10.65 -5.06 28.11
CA GLY A 25 9.23 -4.89 27.84
C GLY A 25 8.96 -3.80 26.78
N THR A 26 9.67 -2.66 26.87
CA THR A 26 9.60 -1.61 25.84
C THR A 26 10.13 -2.11 24.49
N GLY A 27 11.25 -2.85 24.51
CA GLY A 27 11.81 -3.46 23.30
C GLY A 27 10.87 -4.47 22.65
N ASN A 28 10.20 -5.30 23.43
CA ASN A 28 9.22 -6.26 22.93
C ASN A 28 7.98 -5.57 22.35
N ALA A 29 7.52 -4.49 22.98
CA ALA A 29 6.42 -3.69 22.47
C ALA A 29 6.76 -3.02 21.11
N ILE A 30 8.00 -2.56 20.91
CA ILE A 30 8.47 -2.05 19.61
C ILE A 30 8.49 -3.16 18.56
N LYS A 31 8.95 -4.36 18.91
CA LYS A 31 8.93 -5.51 17.98
C LYS A 31 7.51 -5.88 17.57
N ALA A 32 6.59 -5.93 18.52
CA ALA A 32 5.16 -6.20 18.24
C ALA A 32 4.55 -5.13 17.30
N LEU A 33 4.83 -3.85 17.54
CA LEU A 33 4.39 -2.77 16.65
C LEU A 33 4.97 -2.94 15.23
N LYS A 34 6.25 -3.30 15.10
CA LYS A 34 6.87 -3.54 13.79
C LYS A 34 6.26 -4.74 13.06
N GLU A 35 5.97 -5.81 13.76
CA GLU A 35 5.28 -6.99 13.22
C GLU A 35 3.89 -6.60 12.71
N ASP A 36 3.11 -5.89 13.51
CA ASP A 36 1.78 -5.42 13.14
C ASP A 36 1.81 -4.41 11.98
N ALA A 37 2.84 -3.58 11.89
CA ALA A 37 3.06 -2.67 10.78
C ALA A 37 3.59 -3.36 9.51
N GLY A 38 4.01 -4.63 9.59
CA GLY A 38 4.56 -5.38 8.47
C GLY A 38 6.02 -5.03 8.13
N CYS A 39 6.78 -4.48 9.07
CA CYS A 39 8.19 -4.12 8.85
C CYS A 39 9.08 -5.35 8.64
N ASN A 40 10.13 -5.21 7.83
CA ASN A 40 11.18 -6.22 7.68
C ASN A 40 12.13 -6.26 8.89
N ASP A 41 12.35 -5.11 9.54
CA ASP A 41 13.22 -5.00 10.71
C ASP A 41 12.48 -5.52 11.96
N THR A 42 13.00 -6.59 12.55
CA THR A 42 12.48 -7.23 13.77
C THR A 42 13.22 -6.83 15.04
N THR A 43 14.14 -5.87 14.95
CA THR A 43 14.89 -5.36 16.12
C THR A 43 14.04 -4.43 16.97
N SER A 44 14.46 -4.13 18.20
CA SER A 44 13.83 -3.13 19.05
C SER A 44 14.31 -1.68 18.78
N THR A 45 15.05 -1.47 17.70
CA THR A 45 15.54 -0.13 17.30
C THR A 45 14.38 0.77 16.91
N VAL A 46 14.36 1.98 17.42
CA VAL A 46 13.36 3.00 17.06
C VAL A 46 13.95 3.90 15.98
N THR A 47 13.55 3.65 14.73
CA THR A 47 13.91 4.49 13.58
C THR A 47 13.03 5.74 13.53
N LEU A 48 13.35 6.68 12.62
CA LEU A 48 12.52 7.86 12.39
C LEU A 48 11.08 7.47 11.98
N ASN A 49 10.93 6.44 11.12
CA ASN A 49 9.60 5.97 10.69
C ASN A 49 8.83 5.34 11.85
N ILE A 50 9.48 4.55 12.69
CA ILE A 50 8.85 4.03 13.92
C ILE A 50 8.46 5.16 14.86
N MET A 51 9.30 6.20 15.04
CA MET A 51 8.92 7.34 15.87
C MET A 51 7.70 8.09 15.28
N LYS A 52 7.66 8.31 13.98
CA LYS A 52 6.49 8.89 13.31
C LYS A 52 5.24 8.04 13.49
N ALA A 53 5.35 6.72 13.31
CA ALA A 53 4.26 5.77 13.51
C ALA A 53 3.73 5.78 14.96
N LEU A 54 4.62 5.86 15.95
CA LEU A 54 4.24 5.99 17.37
C LEU A 54 3.45 7.27 17.67
N LEU A 55 3.80 8.36 17.01
CA LEU A 55 3.19 9.68 17.23
C LEU A 55 2.00 9.97 16.32
N SER A 56 1.73 9.12 15.30
CA SER A 56 0.57 9.23 14.43
C SER A 56 -0.70 8.71 15.10
N MET A 57 -1.86 9.00 14.48
CA MET A 57 -3.15 8.43 14.84
C MET A 57 -3.39 7.05 14.18
N ASP A 58 -2.45 6.56 13.39
CA ASP A 58 -2.58 5.32 12.64
C ASP A 58 -2.69 4.10 13.57
N SER A 59 -3.59 3.17 13.24
CA SER A 59 -3.65 1.83 13.82
C SER A 59 -2.82 0.85 12.98
N PHE A 60 -2.17 -0.10 13.65
CA PHE A 60 -1.46 -1.20 12.99
C PHE A 60 -2.14 -2.57 13.23
N VAL A 61 -3.32 -2.54 13.82
CA VAL A 61 -4.21 -3.69 14.00
C VAL A 61 -5.55 -3.41 13.33
N SER A 62 -6.22 -4.47 12.88
CA SER A 62 -7.51 -4.37 12.19
C SER A 62 -8.57 -3.69 13.06
N ILE A 63 -9.27 -2.70 12.52
CA ILE A 63 -10.36 -1.99 13.22
C ILE A 63 -11.70 -2.54 12.71
N GLU A 64 -12.04 -3.76 13.14
CA GLU A 64 -13.22 -4.50 12.65
C GLU A 64 -14.54 -3.73 12.85
N TYR A 65 -14.70 -3.02 13.96
CA TYR A 65 -15.92 -2.24 14.24
C TYR A 65 -16.13 -1.03 13.31
N LEU A 66 -15.10 -0.63 12.55
CA LEU A 66 -15.17 0.37 11.48
C LEU A 66 -15.15 -0.28 10.08
N GLY A 67 -15.30 -1.60 9.99
CA GLY A 67 -15.30 -2.33 8.74
C GLY A 67 -13.93 -2.77 8.24
N GLY A 68 -12.90 -2.71 9.09
CA GLY A 68 -11.57 -3.20 8.80
C GLY A 68 -11.57 -4.71 8.52
N LYS A 69 -10.86 -5.12 7.46
CA LYS A 69 -10.72 -6.52 7.02
C LYS A 69 -9.27 -6.95 7.11
N GLU A 70 -9.02 -8.12 7.68
CA GLU A 70 -7.67 -8.66 7.79
C GLU A 70 -7.00 -8.88 6.42
N SER A 71 -7.77 -9.19 5.38
CA SER A 71 -7.26 -9.27 4.01
C SER A 71 -6.69 -7.93 3.51
N ILE A 72 -7.39 -6.82 3.78
CA ILE A 72 -6.87 -5.47 3.45
C ILE A 72 -5.65 -5.13 4.30
N ARG A 73 -5.68 -5.48 5.61
CA ARG A 73 -4.53 -5.26 6.51
C ARG A 73 -3.26 -5.94 5.99
N LYS A 74 -3.34 -7.19 5.54
CA LYS A 74 -2.19 -7.89 4.92
C LYS A 74 -1.63 -7.16 3.71
N LEU A 75 -2.47 -6.53 2.89
CA LEU A 75 -2.03 -5.73 1.75
C LEU A 75 -1.37 -4.41 2.20
N GLN A 76 -1.89 -3.77 3.24
CA GLN A 76 -1.26 -2.60 3.87
C GLN A 76 0.12 -2.95 4.43
N GLN A 77 0.25 -4.10 5.11
CA GLN A 77 1.54 -4.63 5.57
C GLN A 77 2.50 -4.93 4.41
N TYR A 78 2.00 -5.45 3.29
CA TYR A 78 2.80 -5.65 2.08
C TYR A 78 3.36 -4.31 1.56
N LEU A 79 2.55 -3.26 1.52
CA LEU A 79 3.00 -1.92 1.10
C LEU A 79 4.06 -1.36 2.05
N ASN A 80 3.86 -1.45 3.36
CA ASN A 80 4.86 -1.02 4.33
C ASN A 80 6.17 -1.81 4.18
N ARG A 81 6.09 -3.13 4.01
CA ARG A 81 7.27 -4.00 3.88
C ARG A 81 8.12 -3.68 2.68
N ASN A 82 7.50 -3.37 1.55
CA ASN A 82 8.19 -3.24 0.27
C ASN A 82 8.52 -1.79 -0.12
N TYR A 83 7.79 -0.82 0.46
CA TYR A 83 7.86 0.58 0.02
C TYR A 83 8.02 1.59 1.17
N GLU A 84 8.45 1.15 2.37
CA GLU A 84 8.63 2.01 3.55
C GLU A 84 9.49 3.25 3.25
N ASP A 85 10.53 3.12 2.42
CA ASP A 85 11.41 4.23 2.07
C ASP A 85 10.69 5.36 1.34
N TYR A 86 9.65 5.04 0.58
CA TYR A 86 8.82 6.00 -0.16
C TYR A 86 7.62 6.49 0.66
N THR A 87 6.95 5.59 1.35
CA THR A 87 5.67 5.87 2.00
C THR A 87 5.81 6.31 3.45
N GLY A 88 6.92 5.99 4.10
CA GLY A 88 6.96 5.82 5.55
C GLY A 88 6.07 4.65 5.98
N LEU A 89 5.91 4.46 7.29
CA LEU A 89 4.94 3.48 7.79
C LEU A 89 3.53 4.06 7.74
N ARG A 90 2.63 3.35 7.09
CA ARG A 90 1.20 3.68 6.96
C ARG A 90 0.35 2.75 7.80
N ALA A 91 -0.86 3.18 8.13
CA ALA A 91 -1.82 2.38 8.88
C ALA A 91 -2.00 0.97 8.28
N CYS A 92 -2.13 -0.01 9.17
CA CYS A 92 -2.50 -1.39 8.84
C CYS A 92 -3.80 -1.75 9.58
N ASP A 93 -4.82 -0.91 9.37
CA ASP A 93 -6.10 -0.95 10.06
C ASP A 93 -7.17 -1.83 9.37
N GLY A 94 -6.84 -2.36 8.20
CA GLY A 94 -7.75 -3.15 7.39
C GLY A 94 -8.79 -2.33 6.63
N ILE A 95 -8.68 -1.00 6.62
CA ILE A 95 -9.62 -0.10 5.94
C ILE A 95 -8.94 0.50 4.71
N TYR A 96 -9.53 0.29 3.54
CA TYR A 96 -9.07 0.96 2.33
C TYR A 96 -9.56 2.41 2.33
N GLY A 97 -8.62 3.33 2.47
CA GLY A 97 -8.89 4.76 2.51
C GLY A 97 -7.76 5.57 1.87
N ARG A 98 -7.80 6.87 2.06
CA ARG A 98 -6.81 7.81 1.47
C ARG A 98 -5.36 7.42 1.78
N SER A 99 -5.06 6.98 3.01
CA SER A 99 -3.71 6.59 3.39
C SER A 99 -3.20 5.42 2.58
N THR A 100 -4.01 4.36 2.42
CA THR A 100 -3.69 3.17 1.62
C THR A 100 -3.55 3.53 0.14
N ASN A 101 -4.46 4.36 -0.39
CA ASN A 101 -4.38 4.81 -1.78
C ASN A 101 -3.12 5.63 -2.06
N THR A 102 -2.76 6.54 -1.17
CA THR A 102 -1.51 7.31 -1.27
C THR A 102 -0.29 6.38 -1.22
N ALA A 103 -0.30 5.35 -0.37
CA ALA A 103 0.77 4.35 -0.33
C ALA A 103 0.89 3.56 -1.64
N LEU A 104 -0.24 3.19 -2.27
CA LEU A 104 -0.25 2.55 -3.59
C LEU A 104 0.37 3.44 -4.67
N ILE A 105 0.06 4.74 -4.69
CA ILE A 105 0.65 5.68 -5.65
C ILE A 105 2.16 5.81 -5.42
N TYR A 106 2.61 5.93 -4.16
CA TYR A 106 4.05 5.91 -3.85
C TYR A 106 4.72 4.61 -4.29
N ALA A 107 4.08 3.47 -4.11
CA ALA A 107 4.60 2.17 -4.55
C ALA A 107 4.75 2.12 -6.07
N ILE A 108 3.79 2.64 -6.83
CA ILE A 108 3.89 2.80 -8.29
C ILE A 108 5.07 3.71 -8.64
N GLN A 109 5.19 4.87 -8.02
CA GLN A 109 6.29 5.82 -8.24
C GLN A 109 7.66 5.22 -7.91
N ALA A 110 7.73 4.34 -6.90
CA ALA A 110 8.94 3.58 -6.58
C ALA A 110 9.30 2.59 -7.71
N GLU A 111 8.31 1.87 -8.26
CA GLU A 111 8.56 0.93 -9.36
C GLU A 111 8.85 1.64 -10.70
N GLU A 112 8.34 2.86 -10.89
CA GLU A 112 8.75 3.77 -11.97
C GLU A 112 10.18 4.31 -11.80
N LYS A 113 10.84 4.01 -10.66
CA LYS A 113 12.17 4.51 -10.30
C LYS A 113 12.22 6.04 -10.16
N LEU A 114 11.13 6.67 -9.80
CA LEU A 114 11.13 8.10 -9.51
C LEU A 114 11.97 8.37 -8.24
N PRO A 115 12.85 9.38 -8.25
CA PRO A 115 13.58 9.77 -7.05
C PRO A 115 12.65 10.17 -5.91
N LEU A 116 13.04 9.89 -4.67
CA LEU A 116 12.27 10.28 -3.45
C LEU A 116 11.94 11.78 -3.41
N SER A 117 12.76 12.63 -4.02
CA SER A 117 12.52 14.07 -4.11
C SER A 117 11.39 14.46 -5.07
N ILE A 118 10.98 13.55 -5.95
CA ILE A 118 9.93 13.77 -6.99
C ILE A 118 8.68 12.97 -6.64
N ALA A 119 8.83 11.77 -6.08
CA ALA A 119 7.72 10.95 -5.62
C ALA A 119 6.93 11.69 -4.53
N ASN A 120 5.63 11.88 -4.74
CA ASN A 120 4.79 12.73 -3.88
C ASN A 120 3.46 12.07 -3.49
N GLY A 121 3.23 10.81 -3.91
CA GLY A 121 2.00 10.08 -3.64
C GLY A 121 0.76 10.62 -4.37
N ASN A 122 0.95 11.46 -5.40
CA ASN A 122 -0.12 11.94 -6.26
C ASN A 122 0.04 11.35 -7.67
N PHE A 123 -1.06 10.91 -8.27
CA PHE A 123 -1.07 10.38 -9.63
C PHE A 123 -1.10 11.54 -10.62
N GLY A 124 0.06 12.12 -10.90
CA GLY A 124 0.24 13.27 -11.77
C GLY A 124 0.77 12.91 -13.17
N PRO A 125 1.05 13.93 -14.01
CA PRO A 125 1.54 13.71 -15.39
C PRO A 125 2.81 12.84 -15.46
N THR A 126 3.75 12.99 -14.55
CA THR A 126 4.96 12.17 -14.50
C THR A 126 4.63 10.69 -14.35
N THR A 127 3.80 10.34 -13.35
CA THR A 127 3.33 8.96 -13.12
C THR A 127 2.54 8.46 -14.34
N THR A 128 1.63 9.27 -14.90
CA THR A 128 0.85 8.88 -16.09
C THR A 128 1.73 8.53 -17.29
N ASN A 129 2.85 9.22 -17.48
CA ASN A 129 3.75 8.99 -18.61
C ASN A 129 4.70 7.79 -18.39
N CYS A 130 4.98 7.44 -17.14
CA CYS A 130 5.92 6.36 -16.79
C CYS A 130 5.22 5.02 -16.50
N ILE A 131 3.93 5.03 -16.14
CA ILE A 131 3.23 3.81 -15.73
C ILE A 131 3.05 2.83 -16.90
N PRO A 132 3.26 1.51 -16.69
CA PRO A 132 3.13 0.54 -17.77
C PRO A 132 1.69 0.32 -18.21
N THR A 133 1.50 0.09 -19.50
CA THR A 133 0.33 -0.61 -20.03
C THR A 133 0.57 -2.11 -19.88
N ILE A 134 -0.31 -2.81 -19.18
CA ILE A 134 -0.17 -4.25 -18.86
C ILE A 134 -1.23 -5.04 -19.62
N PRO A 135 -0.87 -5.67 -20.74
CA PRO A 135 -1.75 -6.59 -21.46
C PRO A 135 -1.72 -8.00 -20.84
N TYR A 136 -2.81 -8.74 -21.01
CA TYR A 136 -2.85 -10.14 -20.64
C TYR A 136 -2.07 -10.98 -21.68
N ASN A 137 -1.14 -11.81 -21.21
CA ASN A 137 -0.29 -12.67 -22.04
C ASN A 137 0.59 -11.95 -23.09
N ASP A 138 0.92 -10.68 -22.89
CA ASP A 138 1.77 -9.94 -23.79
C ASP A 138 2.80 -9.08 -23.01
N ILE A 139 3.68 -8.39 -23.72
CA ILE A 139 4.76 -7.62 -23.14
C ILE A 139 4.23 -6.25 -22.69
N ALA A 140 4.44 -5.93 -21.42
CA ALA A 140 4.12 -4.60 -20.90
C ALA A 140 5.09 -3.54 -21.43
N VAL A 141 4.55 -2.38 -21.80
CA VAL A 141 5.30 -1.24 -22.32
C VAL A 141 4.88 0.06 -21.60
N ASP A 142 5.80 1.04 -21.54
CA ASP A 142 5.48 2.40 -21.11
C ASP A 142 4.79 3.19 -22.23
N TYR A 143 4.46 4.46 -21.95
CA TYR A 143 3.86 5.38 -22.92
C TYR A 143 4.70 5.55 -24.22
N ASN A 144 6.03 5.41 -24.12
CA ASN A 144 6.96 5.54 -25.24
C ASN A 144 7.21 4.22 -25.97
N GLY A 145 6.57 3.12 -25.56
CA GLY A 145 6.75 1.79 -26.13
C GLY A 145 7.98 1.02 -25.61
N ASN A 146 8.66 1.53 -24.56
CA ASN A 146 9.78 0.82 -23.96
C ASN A 146 9.27 -0.38 -23.15
N LYS A 147 9.94 -1.53 -23.30
CA LYS A 147 9.58 -2.77 -22.60
C LYS A 147 10.02 -2.74 -21.14
N TYR A 148 9.15 -3.17 -20.26
CA TYR A 148 9.50 -3.45 -18.87
C TYR A 148 10.19 -4.81 -18.73
N ASN A 149 11.13 -4.92 -17.78
CA ASN A 149 11.70 -6.21 -17.41
C ASN A 149 10.70 -7.02 -16.56
N SER A 150 10.89 -8.35 -16.51
CA SER A 150 9.98 -9.27 -15.80
C SER A 150 9.79 -8.91 -14.32
N ASP A 151 10.86 -8.53 -13.62
CA ASP A 151 10.80 -8.23 -12.19
C ASP A 151 10.00 -6.96 -11.89
N SER A 152 10.21 -5.91 -12.69
CA SER A 152 9.45 -4.66 -12.53
C SER A 152 7.98 -4.85 -12.84
N ILE A 153 7.65 -5.58 -13.92
CA ILE A 153 6.25 -5.80 -14.29
C ILE A 153 5.51 -6.65 -13.27
N SER A 154 6.15 -7.66 -12.67
CA SER A 154 5.57 -8.49 -11.62
C SER A 154 5.12 -7.66 -10.41
N LYS A 155 5.88 -6.63 -10.06
CA LYS A 155 5.51 -5.72 -8.97
C LYS A 155 4.33 -4.82 -9.33
N PHE A 156 4.29 -4.27 -10.55
CA PHE A 156 3.11 -3.53 -11.04
C PHE A 156 1.86 -4.42 -11.08
N ILE A 157 1.99 -5.68 -11.46
CA ILE A 157 0.86 -6.64 -11.44
C ILE A 157 0.37 -6.84 -10.00
N ASN A 158 1.27 -7.00 -9.03
CA ASN A 158 0.87 -7.08 -7.62
C ASN A 158 0.13 -5.82 -7.16
N LEU A 159 0.61 -4.63 -7.54
CA LEU A 159 -0.06 -3.37 -7.20
C LEU A 159 -1.44 -3.26 -7.89
N LEU A 160 -1.56 -3.74 -9.13
CA LEU A 160 -2.85 -3.83 -9.83
C LEU A 160 -3.82 -4.77 -9.09
N LYS A 161 -3.38 -5.97 -8.72
CA LYS A 161 -4.17 -6.94 -7.95
C LYS A 161 -4.66 -6.34 -6.63
N ILE A 162 -3.77 -5.65 -5.90
CA ILE A 162 -4.11 -4.95 -4.65
C ILE A 162 -5.18 -3.88 -4.91
N SER A 163 -4.98 -3.04 -5.92
CA SER A 163 -5.90 -1.95 -6.24
C SER A 163 -7.29 -2.47 -6.61
N LEU A 164 -7.38 -3.50 -7.46
CA LEU A 164 -8.65 -4.13 -7.85
C LEU A 164 -9.36 -4.75 -6.63
N PHE A 165 -8.64 -5.43 -5.76
CA PHE A 165 -9.23 -6.01 -4.55
C PHE A 165 -9.78 -4.93 -3.60
N CYS A 166 -9.02 -3.87 -3.37
CA CYS A 166 -9.41 -2.79 -2.49
C CYS A 166 -10.73 -2.09 -2.90
N ILE A 167 -11.03 -2.03 -4.20
CA ILE A 167 -12.29 -1.46 -4.72
C ILE A 167 -13.38 -2.50 -4.97
N ASN A 168 -13.22 -3.73 -4.47
CA ASN A 168 -14.13 -4.86 -4.66
C ASN A 168 -14.34 -5.29 -6.13
N ALA A 169 -13.39 -5.01 -7.02
CA ALA A 169 -13.40 -5.46 -8.40
C ALA A 169 -12.56 -6.73 -8.62
N GLY A 170 -11.86 -7.21 -7.58
CA GLY A 170 -11.00 -8.39 -7.62
C GLY A 170 -11.24 -9.35 -6.48
N TYR A 171 -10.63 -10.52 -6.57
CA TYR A 171 -10.58 -11.51 -5.49
C TYR A 171 -9.38 -11.22 -4.59
N GLU A 172 -9.36 -11.83 -3.38
CA GLU A 172 -8.19 -11.73 -2.48
C GLU A 172 -6.94 -12.17 -3.25
N PRO A 173 -5.93 -11.29 -3.45
CA PRO A 173 -4.87 -11.54 -4.40
C PRO A 173 -3.79 -12.46 -3.84
N THR A 174 -3.29 -13.37 -4.68
CA THR A 174 -1.95 -13.94 -4.53
C THR A 174 -0.95 -12.96 -5.13
N LEU A 175 0.02 -12.49 -4.33
CA LEU A 175 1.01 -11.51 -4.78
C LEU A 175 2.23 -12.22 -5.39
N ASP A 176 1.99 -12.95 -6.48
CA ASP A 176 2.95 -13.77 -7.24
C ASP A 176 3.54 -13.04 -8.46
N GLY A 177 3.02 -11.85 -8.76
CA GLY A 177 3.44 -11.06 -9.92
C GLY A 177 2.90 -11.56 -11.26
N GLU A 178 1.96 -12.51 -11.26
CA GLU A 178 1.38 -13.05 -12.48
C GLU A 178 0.05 -12.38 -12.84
N PHE A 179 -0.08 -11.91 -14.08
CA PHE A 179 -1.35 -11.41 -14.60
C PHE A 179 -2.19 -12.58 -15.11
N ASP A 180 -2.86 -13.26 -14.21
CA ASP A 180 -3.68 -14.42 -14.48
C ASP A 180 -5.09 -14.08 -15.00
N SER A 181 -5.85 -15.12 -15.37
CA SER A 181 -7.21 -14.95 -15.87
C SER A 181 -8.19 -14.39 -14.83
N VAL A 182 -7.91 -14.57 -13.54
CA VAL A 182 -8.71 -14.02 -12.43
C VAL A 182 -8.48 -12.51 -12.34
N THR A 183 -7.23 -12.07 -12.41
CA THR A 183 -6.85 -10.65 -12.46
C THR A 183 -7.47 -9.96 -13.68
N GLN A 184 -7.44 -10.62 -14.87
CA GLN A 184 -8.05 -10.07 -16.08
C GLN A 184 -9.57 -9.89 -15.93
N LYS A 185 -10.26 -10.88 -15.34
CA LYS A 185 -11.70 -10.79 -15.05
C LYS A 185 -12.02 -9.64 -14.10
N GLY A 186 -11.22 -9.49 -13.04
CA GLY A 186 -11.34 -8.38 -12.10
C GLY A 186 -11.17 -7.02 -12.79
N LEU A 187 -10.16 -6.90 -13.66
CA LEU A 187 -9.93 -5.67 -14.43
C LEU A 187 -11.10 -5.36 -15.38
N LYS A 188 -11.62 -6.34 -16.10
CA LYS A 188 -12.80 -6.15 -16.95
C LYS A 188 -14.04 -5.75 -16.15
N LEU A 189 -14.24 -6.36 -14.98
CA LEU A 189 -15.33 -5.96 -14.07
C LEU A 189 -15.18 -4.51 -13.63
N PHE A 190 -13.98 -4.09 -13.24
CA PHE A 190 -13.69 -2.70 -12.92
C PHE A 190 -13.99 -1.78 -14.11
N GLN A 191 -13.44 -2.08 -15.28
CA GLN A 191 -13.65 -1.29 -16.51
C GLN A 191 -15.14 -1.11 -16.79
N LYS A 192 -15.93 -2.18 -16.68
CA LYS A 192 -17.39 -2.13 -16.85
C LYS A 192 -18.08 -1.24 -15.81
N GLN A 193 -17.74 -1.43 -14.53
CA GLN A 193 -18.36 -0.67 -13.42
C GLN A 193 -18.09 0.83 -13.52
N TYR A 194 -16.93 1.20 -14.06
CA TYR A 194 -16.51 2.60 -14.20
C TYR A 194 -16.76 3.19 -15.60
N GLY A 195 -17.48 2.46 -16.46
CA GLY A 195 -17.84 2.94 -17.81
C GLY A 195 -16.64 3.05 -18.76
N LEU A 196 -15.56 2.30 -18.49
CA LEU A 196 -14.39 2.19 -19.34
C LEU A 196 -14.60 1.09 -20.40
N ILE A 197 -13.76 1.08 -21.44
CA ILE A 197 -13.80 0.02 -22.46
C ILE A 197 -13.29 -1.28 -21.85
N GLU A 198 -14.07 -2.36 -21.89
CA GLU A 198 -13.75 -3.68 -21.32
C GLU A 198 -12.67 -4.42 -22.13
N THR A 199 -11.46 -3.88 -22.19
CA THR A 199 -10.34 -4.49 -22.92
C THR A 199 -9.68 -5.63 -22.17
N GLY A 200 -9.68 -5.59 -20.83
CA GLY A 200 -8.85 -6.46 -19.98
C GLY A 200 -7.36 -6.14 -20.08
N ILE A 201 -7.00 -4.98 -20.61
CA ILE A 201 -5.66 -4.40 -20.64
C ILE A 201 -5.63 -3.26 -19.65
N CYS A 202 -4.66 -3.23 -18.75
CA CYS A 202 -4.50 -2.13 -17.80
C CYS A 202 -3.69 -0.99 -18.43
N SER A 203 -4.36 0.04 -18.90
CA SER A 203 -3.77 1.26 -19.46
C SER A 203 -3.51 2.32 -18.38
N SER A 204 -2.83 3.40 -18.74
CA SER A 204 -2.64 4.55 -17.83
C SER A 204 -3.96 5.19 -17.39
N SER A 205 -5.00 5.17 -18.23
CA SER A 205 -6.33 5.65 -17.87
C SER A 205 -7.04 4.72 -16.89
N ASP A 206 -6.82 3.40 -16.97
CA ASP A 206 -7.33 2.45 -15.99
C ASP A 206 -6.65 2.66 -14.64
N TRP A 207 -5.32 2.81 -14.62
CA TRP A 207 -4.58 3.15 -13.40
C TRP A 207 -5.05 4.45 -12.76
N LEU A 208 -5.22 5.50 -13.55
CA LEU A 208 -5.72 6.77 -13.06
C LEU A 208 -7.12 6.58 -12.42
N SER A 209 -8.00 5.88 -13.09
CA SER A 209 -9.35 5.63 -12.59
C SER A 209 -9.36 4.76 -11.32
N LEU A 210 -8.49 3.74 -11.25
CA LEU A 210 -8.33 2.90 -10.06
C LEU A 210 -7.89 3.70 -8.83
N LEU A 211 -6.91 4.58 -8.98
CA LEU A 211 -6.23 5.22 -7.85
C LEU A 211 -6.82 6.58 -7.49
N VAL A 212 -7.48 7.28 -8.43
CA VAL A 212 -8.11 8.56 -8.16
C VAL A 212 -9.58 8.42 -7.75
N SER A 213 -10.27 7.37 -8.24
CA SER A 213 -11.67 7.14 -7.89
C SER A 213 -11.90 6.70 -6.44
N SER A 214 -10.88 6.15 -5.79
CA SER A 214 -10.99 5.46 -4.50
C SER A 214 -10.81 6.36 -3.27
N GLY A 215 -10.68 7.66 -3.40
CA GLY A 215 -10.45 8.47 -2.20
C GLY A 215 -10.31 9.97 -2.35
N ASP A 216 -10.56 10.53 -3.51
CA ASP A 216 -10.54 11.98 -3.66
C ASP A 216 -11.96 12.55 -3.46
N PRO A 217 -12.24 13.25 -2.32
CA PRO A 217 -13.53 13.91 -2.10
C PRO A 217 -13.82 15.02 -3.13
N ALA A 218 -12.83 15.45 -3.92
CA ALA A 218 -13.02 16.43 -4.99
C ALA A 218 -13.76 15.86 -6.22
N ARG A 219 -13.97 14.53 -6.31
CA ARG A 219 -14.72 13.88 -7.41
C ARG A 219 -16.07 13.30 -7.00
N SER A 220 -16.48 13.46 -5.75
CA SER A 220 -17.84 13.11 -5.29
C SER A 220 -18.81 14.30 -5.28
N ALA A 221 -18.47 15.37 -5.98
CA ALA A 221 -19.32 16.54 -6.18
C ALA A 221 -19.72 16.66 -7.65
#